data_723e7ef2138e20098c2f7ff00f6a8e0a
#
_entry.id   723e7ef2138e20098c2f7ff00f6a8e0a
#
_cell.length_a   1.000
_cell.length_b   1.000
_cell.length_c   1.000
_cell.angle_alpha   90.00
_cell.angle_beta   90.00
_cell.angle_gamma   90.00
#
_symmetry.space_group_name_H-M   'P 1'
#
loop_
_entity.id
_entity.type
_entity.pdbx_description
1 polymer ?
#
loop_
_entity_poly.entity_id
_entity_poly.type
_entity_poly.pdbx_seq_one_letter_code
_entity_poly.pdbx_strand_id
1 'polypeptide(L)'
;MIDEEPDFEEILVCVFGIRDHEVRAYLVLLDNPDSTVEELADCLNRDRSNVNRALATLREKGLVSRNNKIIPGGGNVYQYTATPLAEAQELMHETLDEWTRYVHTRIDRFGDDEF
;
A
#
# COMPACT_ATOMS: atom_id res chain seq x y z
N MET A 1 11.88 22.92 8.62
CA MET A 1 12.91 22.15 7.89
C MET A 1 13.05 20.77 8.52
N ILE A 2 13.19 19.76 7.70
CA ILE A 2 13.36 18.41 8.20
C ILE A 2 14.82 18.18 8.55
N ASP A 3 15.09 17.87 9.81
CA ASP A 3 16.45 17.65 10.27
C ASP A 3 16.95 16.24 10.02
N GLU A 4 16.04 15.31 9.78
CA GLU A 4 16.36 13.91 9.54
C GLU A 4 15.74 13.45 8.22
N GLU A 5 16.41 12.51 7.58
CA GLU A 5 15.85 11.88 6.38
C GLU A 5 14.69 10.99 6.77
N PRO A 6 13.58 10.99 6.01
CA PRO A 6 12.48 10.09 6.29
C PRO A 6 12.92 8.64 6.03
N ASP A 7 12.44 7.73 6.87
CA ASP A 7 12.67 6.31 6.63
C ASP A 7 11.71 5.78 5.57
N PHE A 8 11.90 4.54 5.16
CA PHE A 8 11.12 3.93 4.09
C PHE A 8 9.62 3.90 4.43
N GLU A 9 9.28 3.56 5.66
CA GLU A 9 7.88 3.51 6.11
C GLU A 9 7.22 4.89 6.03
N GLU A 10 7.93 5.92 6.45
CA GLU A 10 7.42 7.29 6.37
C GLU A 10 7.18 7.71 4.93
N ILE A 11 8.06 7.31 4.02
CA ILE A 11 7.92 7.61 2.60
C ILE A 11 6.69 6.91 2.03
N LEU A 12 6.47 5.64 2.37
CA LEU A 12 5.29 4.89 1.95
C LEU A 12 4.01 5.59 2.39
N VAL A 13 3.96 6.04 3.64
CA VAL A 13 2.80 6.75 4.17
C VAL A 13 2.56 8.04 3.37
N CYS A 14 3.61 8.82 3.13
CA CYS A 14 3.47 10.09 2.45
C CYS A 14 3.11 9.95 0.97
N VAL A 15 3.76 9.04 0.26
CA VAL A 15 3.58 8.90 -1.19
C VAL A 15 2.22 8.30 -1.53
N PHE A 16 1.81 7.27 -0.80
CA PHE A 16 0.56 6.56 -1.11
C PHE A 16 -0.62 7.01 -0.26
N GLY A 17 -0.39 7.82 0.77
CA GLY A 17 -1.45 8.24 1.67
C GLY A 17 -2.03 7.10 2.49
N ILE A 18 -1.22 6.10 2.78
CA ILE A 18 -1.64 4.95 3.57
C ILE A 18 -1.29 5.16 5.05
N ARG A 19 -1.83 4.30 5.89
CA ARG A 19 -1.65 4.40 7.34
C ARG A 19 -0.57 3.43 7.83
N ASP A 20 -0.08 3.67 9.04
CA ASP A 20 0.97 2.83 9.63
C ASP A 20 0.60 1.36 9.66
N HIS A 21 -0.64 1.02 10.00
CA HIS A 21 -1.05 -0.38 10.05
C HIS A 21 -1.07 -1.03 8.66
N GLU A 22 -1.33 -0.23 7.62
CA GLU A 22 -1.28 -0.71 6.23
C GLU A 22 0.15 -0.95 5.79
N VAL A 23 1.07 -0.08 6.20
CA VAL A 23 2.50 -0.29 5.96
C VAL A 23 2.97 -1.59 6.61
N ARG A 24 2.55 -1.83 7.85
CA ARG A 24 2.91 -3.07 8.55
C ARG A 24 2.41 -4.30 7.82
N ALA A 25 1.18 -4.25 7.32
CA ALA A 25 0.61 -5.36 6.54
C ALA A 25 1.46 -5.62 5.29
N TYR A 26 1.86 -4.57 4.59
CA TYR A 26 2.71 -4.69 3.42
C TYR A 26 4.05 -5.35 3.77
N LEU A 27 4.70 -4.88 4.83
CA LEU A 27 6.00 -5.40 5.23
C LEU A 27 5.93 -6.86 5.67
N VAL A 28 4.87 -7.23 6.40
CA VAL A 28 4.66 -8.63 6.80
C VAL A 28 4.45 -9.50 5.58
N LEU A 29 3.71 -9.02 4.58
CA LEU A 29 3.49 -9.75 3.35
C LEU A 29 4.76 -9.94 2.52
N LEU A 30 5.68 -8.98 2.54
CA LEU A 30 6.96 -9.12 1.87
C LEU A 30 7.72 -10.35 2.39
N ASP A 31 7.64 -10.59 3.69
CA ASP A 31 8.29 -11.72 4.33
C ASP A 31 7.46 -13.01 4.26
N ASN A 32 6.18 -12.90 3.97
CA ASN A 32 5.25 -14.02 3.98
C ASN A 32 4.35 -14.00 2.75
N PRO A 33 4.90 -14.30 1.57
CA PRO A 33 4.10 -14.31 0.34
C PRO A 33 3.00 -15.37 0.37
N ASP A 34 1.97 -15.16 -0.42
CA ASP A 34 0.82 -16.07 -0.54
C ASP A 34 0.09 -16.32 0.77
N SER A 35 -0.03 -15.28 1.60
CA SER A 35 -0.73 -15.38 2.88
C SER A 35 -2.22 -15.15 2.72
N THR A 36 -3.00 -15.85 3.52
CA THR A 36 -4.44 -15.62 3.62
C THR A 36 -4.72 -14.47 4.59
N VAL A 37 -5.96 -13.97 4.59
CA VAL A 37 -6.39 -12.96 5.56
C VAL A 37 -6.23 -13.47 6.98
N GLU A 38 -6.57 -14.74 7.21
CA GLU A 38 -6.47 -15.34 8.54
C GLU A 38 -5.04 -15.38 9.04
N GLU A 39 -4.11 -15.80 8.18
CA GLU A 39 -2.70 -15.82 8.52
C GLU A 39 -2.16 -14.43 8.84
N LEU A 40 -2.56 -13.43 8.05
CA LEU A 40 -2.16 -12.05 8.29
C LEU A 40 -2.76 -11.49 9.57
N ALA A 41 -4.03 -11.80 9.84
CA ALA A 41 -4.71 -11.35 11.05
C ALA A 41 -3.97 -11.87 12.29
N ASP A 42 -3.53 -13.12 12.24
CA ASP A 42 -2.75 -13.71 13.34
C ASP A 42 -1.40 -13.02 13.49
N CYS A 43 -0.68 -12.81 12.38
CA CYS A 43 0.63 -12.15 12.40
C CYS A 43 0.56 -10.73 12.90
N LEU A 44 -0.50 -10.00 12.53
CA LEU A 44 -0.64 -8.60 12.86
C LEU A 44 -1.39 -8.38 14.19
N ASN A 45 -1.93 -9.45 14.75
CA ASN A 45 -2.77 -9.40 15.95
C ASN A 45 -3.93 -8.41 15.77
N ARG A 46 -4.63 -8.55 14.64
CA ARG A 46 -5.77 -7.71 14.28
C ARG A 46 -6.91 -8.58 13.80
N ASP A 47 -8.12 -8.07 13.83
CA ASP A 47 -9.27 -8.83 13.35
C ASP A 47 -9.31 -8.86 11.81
N ARG A 48 -10.06 -9.83 11.28
CA ARG A 48 -10.15 -10.06 9.84
C ARG A 48 -10.71 -8.86 9.08
N SER A 49 -11.67 -8.17 9.67
CA SER A 49 -12.29 -7.00 9.04
C SER A 49 -11.27 -5.89 8.80
N ASN A 50 -10.42 -5.62 9.79
CA ASN A 50 -9.38 -4.61 9.67
C ASN A 50 -8.34 -5.00 8.64
N VAL A 51 -7.95 -6.29 8.64
CA VAL A 51 -6.98 -6.80 7.67
C VAL A 51 -7.54 -6.73 6.25
N ASN A 52 -8.81 -7.11 6.05
CA ASN A 52 -9.46 -7.02 4.75
C ASN A 52 -9.46 -5.59 4.22
N ARG A 53 -9.77 -4.61 5.06
CA ARG A 53 -9.76 -3.20 4.65
C ARG A 53 -8.36 -2.73 4.28
N ALA A 54 -7.37 -3.12 5.08
CA ALA A 54 -5.97 -2.77 4.79
C ALA A 54 -5.52 -3.36 3.44
N LEU A 55 -5.86 -4.63 3.21
CA LEU A 55 -5.51 -5.29 1.96
C LEU A 55 -6.21 -4.65 0.75
N ALA A 56 -7.46 -4.25 0.91
CA ALA A 56 -8.19 -3.56 -0.15
C ALA A 56 -7.50 -2.24 -0.51
N THR A 57 -7.10 -1.47 0.48
CA THR A 57 -6.38 -0.22 0.26
C THR A 57 -5.04 -0.47 -0.44
N LEU A 58 -4.28 -1.44 0.05
CA LEU A 58 -2.98 -1.77 -0.54
C LEU A 58 -3.11 -2.27 -1.99
N ARG A 59 -4.14 -3.04 -2.29
CA ARG A 59 -4.41 -3.49 -3.66
C ARG A 59 -4.76 -2.31 -4.57
N GLU A 60 -5.56 -1.40 -4.07
CA GLU A 60 -5.92 -0.19 -4.80
C GLU A 60 -4.69 0.64 -5.16
N LYS A 61 -3.70 0.66 -4.28
CA LYS A 61 -2.45 1.41 -4.51
C LYS A 61 -1.43 0.62 -5.34
N GLY A 62 -1.71 -0.63 -5.67
CA GLY A 62 -0.79 -1.45 -6.44
C GLY A 62 0.33 -2.09 -5.62
N LEU A 63 0.19 -2.07 -4.29
CA LEU A 63 1.22 -2.61 -3.39
C LEU A 63 1.01 -4.07 -3.04
N VAL A 64 -0.17 -4.61 -3.31
CA VAL A 64 -0.51 -5.99 -3.00
C VAL A 64 -1.33 -6.57 -4.15
N SER A 65 -1.10 -7.82 -4.47
CA SER A 65 -1.91 -8.57 -5.43
C SER A 65 -2.60 -9.73 -4.72
N ARG A 66 -3.65 -10.26 -5.35
CA ARG A 66 -4.47 -11.30 -4.78
C ARG A 66 -4.68 -12.41 -5.79
N ASN A 67 -4.46 -13.64 -5.36
CA ASN A 67 -4.73 -14.84 -6.15
C ASN A 67 -5.84 -15.64 -5.51
N ASN A 68 -6.68 -16.24 -6.34
CA ASN A 68 -7.72 -17.14 -5.89
C ASN A 68 -7.20 -18.57 -5.95
N LYS A 69 -7.13 -19.22 -4.81
CA LYS A 69 -6.68 -20.61 -4.73
C LYS A 69 -7.86 -21.53 -4.51
N ILE A 70 -7.99 -22.54 -5.35
CA ILE A 70 -9.03 -23.56 -5.22
C ILE A 70 -8.56 -24.60 -4.22
N ILE A 71 -9.39 -24.87 -3.21
CA ILE A 71 -9.08 -25.85 -2.18
C ILE A 71 -9.63 -27.20 -2.63
N PRO A 72 -8.81 -28.26 -2.58
CA PRO A 72 -9.30 -29.62 -2.87
C PRO A 72 -10.45 -29.97 -1.93
N GLY A 73 -11.55 -30.44 -2.49
CA GLY A 73 -12.74 -30.77 -1.69
C GLY A 73 -13.78 -29.68 -1.62
N GLY A 74 -13.52 -28.53 -2.20
CA GLY A 74 -14.51 -27.45 -2.33
C GLY A 74 -14.05 -26.15 -1.71
N GLY A 75 -14.53 -25.05 -2.30
CA GLY A 75 -14.26 -23.72 -1.82
C GLY A 75 -13.03 -23.08 -2.40
N ASN A 76 -12.93 -21.78 -2.20
CA ASN A 76 -11.83 -20.96 -2.66
C ASN A 76 -11.28 -20.17 -1.48
N VAL A 77 -9.99 -19.86 -1.53
CA VAL A 77 -9.38 -18.94 -0.59
C VAL A 77 -8.52 -17.95 -1.38
N TYR A 78 -8.52 -16.69 -0.94
CA TYR A 78 -7.64 -15.70 -1.52
C TYR A 78 -6.31 -15.70 -0.80
N GLN A 79 -5.23 -15.65 -1.56
CA GLN A 79 -3.89 -15.48 -1.05
C GLN A 79 -3.35 -14.15 -1.54
N TYR A 80 -2.66 -13.45 -0.67
CA TYR A 80 -2.17 -12.10 -0.92
C TYR A 80 -0.65 -12.09 -0.94
N THR A 81 -0.10 -11.33 -1.87
CA THR A 81 1.34 -11.21 -2.02
C THR A 81 1.69 -9.74 -2.21
N ALA A 82 2.70 -9.29 -1.47
CA ALA A 82 3.18 -7.92 -1.61
C ALA A 82 3.88 -7.74 -2.95
N THR A 83 3.68 -6.57 -3.56
CA THR A 83 4.46 -6.18 -4.73
C THR A 83 5.93 -6.17 -4.33
N PRO A 84 6.81 -6.80 -5.11
CA PRO A 84 8.23 -6.84 -4.77
C PRO A 84 8.79 -5.44 -4.55
N LEU A 85 9.74 -5.33 -3.63
CA LEU A 85 10.25 -4.03 -3.21
C LEU A 85 10.75 -3.18 -4.36
N ALA A 86 11.46 -3.76 -5.33
CA ALA A 86 11.96 -3.02 -6.48
C ALA A 86 10.83 -2.42 -7.32
N GLU A 87 9.75 -3.17 -7.52
CA GLU A 87 8.58 -2.67 -8.25
C GLU A 87 7.84 -1.61 -7.45
N ALA A 88 7.76 -1.80 -6.14
CA ALA A 88 7.14 -0.81 -5.25
C ALA A 88 7.91 0.51 -5.31
N GLN A 89 9.23 0.46 -5.37
CA GLN A 89 10.07 1.64 -5.49
C GLN A 89 9.79 2.40 -6.79
N GLU A 90 9.66 1.68 -7.90
CA GLU A 90 9.30 2.31 -9.17
C GLU A 90 7.93 2.96 -9.10
N LEU A 91 6.98 2.27 -8.53
CA LEU A 91 5.63 2.79 -8.34
C LEU A 91 5.63 4.04 -7.46
N MET A 92 6.46 4.06 -6.44
CA MET A 92 6.60 5.23 -5.57
C MET A 92 7.11 6.45 -6.36
N HIS A 93 8.13 6.25 -7.20
CA HIS A 93 8.64 7.32 -8.05
C HIS A 93 7.57 7.84 -9.00
N GLU A 94 6.86 6.94 -9.67
CA GLU A 94 5.79 7.33 -10.59
C GLU A 94 4.68 8.12 -9.88
N THR A 95 4.26 7.63 -8.73
CA THR A 95 3.21 8.27 -7.93
C THR A 95 3.65 9.66 -7.46
N LEU A 96 4.89 9.77 -7.00
CA LEU A 96 5.44 11.04 -6.58
C LEU A 96 5.53 12.03 -7.74
N ASP A 97 5.96 11.58 -8.90
CA ASP A 97 6.08 12.43 -10.07
C ASP A 97 4.71 12.95 -10.53
N GLU A 98 3.70 12.10 -10.55
CA GLU A 98 2.34 12.51 -10.90
C GLU A 98 1.80 13.53 -9.90
N TRP A 99 1.99 13.27 -8.62
CA TRP A 99 1.54 14.17 -7.57
C TRP A 99 2.25 15.52 -7.66
N THR A 100 3.55 15.50 -7.90
CA THR A 100 4.35 16.71 -8.03
C THR A 100 3.86 17.56 -9.21
N ARG A 101 3.58 16.94 -10.35
CA ARG A 101 3.04 17.65 -11.51
C ARG A 101 1.67 18.26 -11.20
N TYR A 102 0.82 17.50 -10.51
CA TYR A 102 -0.48 18.01 -10.10
C TYR A 102 -0.34 19.23 -9.20
N VAL A 103 0.54 19.15 -8.23
CA VAL A 103 0.76 20.26 -7.29
C VAL A 103 1.31 21.49 -8.00
N HIS A 104 2.25 21.30 -8.91
CA HIS A 104 2.78 22.41 -9.73
C HIS A 104 1.67 23.12 -10.50
N THR A 105 0.79 22.34 -11.12
CA THR A 105 -0.35 22.89 -11.86
C THR A 105 -1.27 23.71 -10.94
N ARG A 106 -1.53 23.20 -9.75
CA ARG A 106 -2.37 23.92 -8.79
C ARG A 106 -1.70 25.22 -8.33
N ILE A 107 -0.42 25.19 -8.10
CA ILE A 107 0.34 26.38 -7.73
C ILE A 107 0.26 27.43 -8.84
N ASP A 108 0.44 27.01 -10.08
CA ASP A 108 0.41 27.93 -11.23
C ASP A 108 -0.96 28.59 -11.42
N ARG A 109 -2.03 27.88 -11.08
CA ARG A 109 -3.39 28.41 -11.18
C ARG A 109 -3.85 29.23 -9.99
N PHE A 110 -3.12 29.22 -8.93
CA PHE A 110 -3.59 29.77 -7.66
C PHE A 110 -3.90 31.23 -7.78
N GLY A 111 -3.41 32.06 -8.35
CA GLY A 111 -3.78 33.47 -8.48
C GLY A 111 -4.84 33.72 -9.54
N ASP A 112 -4.96 32.83 -10.51
CA ASP A 112 -5.83 33.05 -11.66
C ASP A 112 -7.29 32.75 -11.35
N ASP A 113 -7.56 31.73 -10.57
CA ASP A 113 -8.93 31.28 -10.27
C ASP A 113 -9.47 31.81 -8.94
N GLU A 114 -8.58 32.17 -8.03
CA GLU A 114 -8.96 32.52 -6.65
C GLU A 114 -9.11 34.00 -6.41
N PHE A 115 -8.62 34.84 -7.31
CA PHE A 115 -8.64 36.28 -7.15
C PHE A 115 -9.24 37.00 -8.33
#